data_d6c9c1e74fcd0257300f782132491c81
#
_entry.id   d6c9c1e74fcd0257300f782132491c81
#
_cell.length_a   1.000
_cell.length_b   1.000
_cell.length_c   1.000
_cell.angle_alpha   90.00
_cell.angle_beta   90.00
_cell.angle_gamma   90.00
#
_symmetry.space_group_name_H-M   'P 1'
#
loop_
_entity.id
_entity.type
_entity.pdbx_description
1 polymer ?
#
loop_
_entity_poly.entity_id
_entity_poly.type
_entity_poly.pdbx_seq_one_letter_code
_entity_poly.pdbx_strand_id
1 'polypeptide(L)'
;MNPDALKPELLTVDELFSHGNVYTVPIYQRNYAWRAAQIEQLISDIQDAAMGHESSYFLGNLVVTPRAKPNDFEVIDGQQRLTTLYLLLTFLEHVGPQPYDRHKGRLQYESRARASEALRRVGQA
;
A
#
# COMPACT_ATOMS: atom_id res chain seq x y z
N MET A 1 20.99 -9.11 -15.93
CA MET A 1 19.67 -8.80 -15.36
C MET A 1 18.90 -10.09 -15.17
N ASN A 2 18.32 -10.28 -14.02
CA ASN A 2 17.49 -11.46 -13.73
C ASN A 2 16.08 -11.24 -14.32
N PRO A 3 15.68 -12.00 -15.34
CA PRO A 3 14.35 -11.81 -15.92
C PRO A 3 13.20 -12.07 -14.93
N ASP A 4 13.43 -12.89 -13.90
CA ASP A 4 12.40 -13.15 -12.89
C ASP A 4 12.09 -11.95 -12.02
N ALA A 5 13.05 -11.01 -11.88
CA ALA A 5 12.85 -9.79 -11.09
C ALA A 5 11.81 -8.83 -11.70
N LEU A 6 11.51 -9.00 -13.00
CA LEU A 6 10.54 -8.15 -13.71
C LEU A 6 9.20 -8.84 -13.92
N LYS A 7 9.02 -10.04 -13.38
CA LYS A 7 7.80 -10.81 -13.58
C LYS A 7 6.69 -10.29 -12.68
N PRO A 8 5.54 -9.89 -13.25
CA PRO A 8 4.43 -9.43 -12.43
C PRO A 8 3.76 -10.58 -11.67
N GLU A 9 3.20 -10.26 -10.53
CA GLU A 9 2.41 -11.19 -9.73
C GLU A 9 1.00 -10.63 -9.56
N LEU A 10 0.03 -11.53 -9.55
CA LEU A 10 -1.35 -11.18 -9.21
C LEU A 10 -1.58 -11.49 -7.74
N LEU A 11 -1.88 -10.47 -6.95
CA LEU A 11 -2.07 -10.60 -5.51
C LEU A 11 -3.44 -10.07 -5.12
N THR A 12 -4.07 -10.70 -4.12
CA THR A 12 -5.24 -10.11 -3.45
C THR A 12 -4.77 -9.03 -2.49
N VAL A 13 -5.71 -8.18 -2.05
CA VAL A 13 -5.42 -7.15 -1.03
C VAL A 13 -4.92 -7.80 0.25
N ASP A 14 -5.51 -8.91 0.66
CA ASP A 14 -5.06 -9.64 1.85
C ASP A 14 -3.63 -10.15 1.70
N GLU A 15 -3.31 -10.76 0.56
CA GLU A 15 -1.94 -11.24 0.30
C GLU A 15 -0.92 -10.09 0.32
N LEU A 16 -1.31 -8.94 -0.23
CA LEU A 16 -0.45 -7.75 -0.26
C LEU A 16 0.01 -7.35 1.13
N PHE A 17 -0.90 -7.37 2.11
CA PHE A 17 -0.61 -6.88 3.46
C PHE A 17 -0.30 -7.97 4.47
N SER A 18 -0.54 -9.24 4.16
CA SER A 18 -0.39 -10.33 5.15
C SER A 18 0.94 -11.07 5.09
N HIS A 19 1.76 -10.83 4.08
CA HIS A 19 3.01 -11.56 3.88
C HIS A 19 4.22 -10.94 4.59
N GLY A 20 4.00 -9.97 5.47
CA GLY A 20 5.09 -9.34 6.19
C GLY A 20 5.84 -8.27 5.42
N ASN A 21 5.39 -7.92 4.23
CA ASN A 21 6.00 -6.88 3.41
C ASN A 21 5.67 -5.50 3.95
N VAL A 22 6.63 -4.59 3.91
CA VAL A 22 6.43 -3.18 4.25
C VAL A 22 6.63 -2.36 2.98
N TYR A 23 5.68 -1.47 2.73
CA TYR A 23 5.69 -0.59 1.56
C TYR A 23 5.94 0.82 2.01
N THR A 24 7.00 1.43 1.48
CA THR A 24 7.38 2.81 1.80
C THR A 24 7.20 3.70 0.58
N VAL A 25 6.42 4.76 0.74
CA VAL A 25 6.30 5.80 -0.28
C VAL A 25 7.43 6.78 -0.05
N PRO A 26 8.39 6.90 -0.98
CA PRO A 26 9.57 7.72 -0.76
C PRO A 26 9.24 9.22 -0.82
N ILE A 27 10.15 10.01 -0.25
CA ILE A 27 9.95 11.46 -0.09
C ILE A 27 9.76 12.20 -1.42
N TYR A 28 10.31 11.67 -2.51
CA TYR A 28 10.22 12.30 -3.82
C TYR A 28 8.92 11.97 -4.58
N GLN A 29 8.11 11.05 -4.04
CA GLN A 29 6.81 10.73 -4.62
C GLN A 29 5.76 11.70 -4.14
N ARG A 30 4.62 11.73 -4.84
CA ARG A 30 3.51 12.60 -4.46
C ARG A 30 2.96 12.22 -3.09
N ASN A 31 2.59 13.23 -2.32
CA ASN A 31 1.79 13.01 -1.12
C ASN A 31 0.42 12.46 -1.51
N TYR A 32 -0.25 11.85 -0.54
CA TYR A 32 -1.61 11.36 -0.76
C TYR A 32 -2.52 12.52 -1.17
N ALA A 33 -3.13 12.42 -2.34
CA ALA A 33 -3.90 13.50 -2.94
C ALA A 33 -5.29 13.08 -3.42
N TRP A 34 -5.70 11.85 -3.18
CA TRP A 34 -7.04 11.41 -3.54
C TRP A 34 -8.07 12.18 -2.73
N ARG A 35 -9.11 12.65 -3.43
CA ARG A 35 -10.22 13.36 -2.83
C ARG A 35 -11.43 12.43 -2.73
N ALA A 36 -12.50 12.94 -2.12
CA ALA A 36 -13.72 12.18 -1.89
C ALA A 36 -14.23 11.49 -3.16
N ALA A 37 -14.16 12.18 -4.32
CA ALA A 37 -14.65 11.61 -5.57
C ALA A 37 -13.92 10.34 -5.98
N GLN A 38 -12.59 10.30 -5.86
CA GLN A 38 -11.81 9.11 -6.21
C GLN A 38 -12.06 7.98 -5.21
N ILE A 39 -12.17 8.31 -3.93
CA ILE A 39 -12.44 7.33 -2.87
C ILE A 39 -13.83 6.72 -3.06
N GLU A 40 -14.84 7.55 -3.31
CA GLU A 40 -16.21 7.10 -3.56
C GLU A 40 -16.28 6.20 -4.78
N GLN A 41 -15.54 6.53 -5.84
CA GLN A 41 -15.52 5.73 -7.06
C GLN A 41 -14.93 4.35 -6.77
N LEU A 42 -13.83 4.27 -6.03
CA LEU A 42 -13.23 2.99 -5.66
C LEU A 42 -14.18 2.13 -4.84
N ILE A 43 -14.82 2.71 -3.84
CA ILE A 43 -15.78 1.99 -3.00
C ILE A 43 -16.96 1.50 -3.83
N SER A 44 -17.50 2.37 -4.70
CA SER A 44 -18.61 2.02 -5.58
C SER A 44 -18.25 0.86 -6.51
N ASP A 45 -17.06 0.89 -7.09
CA ASP A 45 -16.59 -0.16 -8.00
C ASP A 45 -16.46 -1.51 -7.26
N ILE A 46 -15.95 -1.49 -6.03
CA ILE A 46 -15.84 -2.71 -5.21
C ILE A 46 -17.22 -3.25 -4.86
N GLN A 47 -18.15 -2.37 -4.48
CA GLN A 47 -19.52 -2.79 -4.16
C GLN A 47 -20.23 -3.37 -5.38
N ASP A 48 -20.09 -2.76 -6.54
CA ASP A 48 -20.70 -3.24 -7.78
C ASP A 48 -20.17 -4.62 -8.16
N ALA A 49 -18.87 -4.84 -8.04
CA ALA A 49 -18.27 -6.14 -8.31
C ALA A 49 -18.78 -7.21 -7.34
N ALA A 50 -18.88 -6.88 -6.05
CA ALA A 50 -19.40 -7.81 -5.04
C ALA A 50 -20.86 -8.14 -5.27
N MET A 51 -21.70 -7.15 -5.59
CA MET A 51 -23.13 -7.35 -5.84
C MET A 51 -23.41 -8.04 -7.16
N GLY A 52 -22.54 -7.89 -8.13
CA GLY A 52 -22.61 -8.56 -9.42
C GLY A 52 -22.16 -10.03 -9.36
N HIS A 53 -21.81 -10.53 -8.18
CA HIS A 53 -21.32 -11.89 -7.97
C HIS A 53 -20.07 -12.23 -8.78
N GLU A 54 -19.24 -11.22 -9.04
CA GLU A 54 -17.95 -11.45 -9.66
C GLU A 54 -17.01 -12.13 -8.68
N SER A 55 -16.26 -13.12 -9.16
CA SER A 55 -15.31 -13.85 -8.33
C SER A 55 -14.10 -13.01 -7.97
N SER A 56 -13.78 -12.00 -8.79
CA SER A 56 -12.67 -11.11 -8.54
C SER A 56 -12.89 -9.77 -9.25
N TYR A 57 -12.22 -8.74 -8.75
CA TYR A 57 -12.22 -7.41 -9.34
C TYR A 57 -10.79 -6.87 -9.33
N PHE A 58 -10.32 -6.45 -10.49
CA PHE A 58 -8.97 -5.91 -10.63
C PHE A 58 -8.92 -4.47 -10.17
N LEU A 59 -8.20 -4.20 -9.08
CA LEU A 59 -8.12 -2.88 -8.46
C LEU A 59 -7.08 -1.96 -9.10
N GLY A 60 -6.11 -2.51 -9.82
CA GLY A 60 -5.07 -1.73 -10.48
C GLY A 60 -3.69 -2.31 -10.26
N ASN A 61 -2.69 -1.59 -10.73
CA ASN A 61 -1.29 -1.99 -10.64
C ASN A 61 -0.59 -1.29 -9.49
N LEU A 62 0.31 -2.02 -8.86
CA LEU A 62 1.26 -1.49 -7.91
C LEU A 62 2.67 -1.84 -8.41
N VAL A 63 3.52 -0.85 -8.52
CA VAL A 63 4.92 -1.06 -8.92
C VAL A 63 5.81 -0.73 -7.73
N VAL A 64 6.63 -1.70 -7.33
CA VAL A 64 7.53 -1.56 -6.20
C VAL A 64 8.92 -2.04 -6.59
N THR A 65 9.93 -1.59 -5.85
CA THR A 65 11.30 -2.09 -5.97
C THR A 65 11.80 -2.51 -4.59
N PRO A 66 12.55 -3.62 -4.51
CA PRO A 66 13.09 -4.05 -3.22
C PRO A 66 14.08 -3.05 -2.66
N ARG A 67 14.08 -2.90 -1.33
CA ARG A 67 15.09 -2.17 -0.59
C ARG A 67 16.12 -3.13 -0.01
N ALA A 68 17.06 -2.61 0.79
CA ALA A 68 18.16 -3.41 1.33
C ALA A 68 17.69 -4.52 2.28
N LYS A 69 16.64 -4.27 3.05
CA LYS A 69 16.10 -5.26 3.98
C LYS A 69 15.13 -6.20 3.29
N PRO A 70 15.09 -7.48 3.65
CA PRO A 70 14.08 -8.39 3.13
C PRO A 70 12.66 -7.90 3.44
N ASN A 71 11.75 -8.09 2.51
CA ASN A 71 10.34 -7.71 2.65
C ASN A 71 10.11 -6.20 2.83
N ASP A 72 11.09 -5.38 2.45
CA ASP A 72 11.00 -3.92 2.47
C ASP A 72 11.02 -3.42 1.03
N PHE A 73 9.96 -2.73 0.63
CA PHE A 73 9.74 -2.30 -0.74
C PHE A 73 9.49 -0.80 -0.83
N GLU A 74 10.06 -0.19 -1.84
CA GLU A 74 9.80 1.20 -2.18
C GLU A 74 8.70 1.26 -3.22
N VAL A 75 7.67 2.07 -2.99
CA VAL A 75 6.54 2.23 -3.92
C VAL A 75 6.95 3.19 -5.03
N ILE A 76 6.91 2.71 -6.27
CA ILE A 76 7.24 3.50 -7.45
C ILE A 76 5.98 4.08 -8.08
N ASP A 77 4.90 3.29 -8.15
CA ASP A 77 3.63 3.71 -8.73
C ASP A 77 2.48 3.00 -8.03
N GLY A 78 1.31 3.66 -8.00
CA GLY A 78 0.13 3.11 -7.35
C GLY A 78 -0.06 3.55 -5.90
N GLN A 79 0.70 4.54 -5.44
CA GLN A 79 0.68 4.98 -4.04
C GLN A 79 -0.68 5.51 -3.59
N GLN A 80 -1.43 6.18 -4.47
CA GLN A 80 -2.74 6.73 -4.10
C GLN A 80 -3.73 5.62 -3.78
N ARG A 81 -3.84 4.63 -4.65
CA ARG A 81 -4.76 3.51 -4.46
C ARG A 81 -4.32 2.64 -3.28
N LEU A 82 -3.03 2.35 -3.16
CA LEU A 82 -2.50 1.58 -2.04
C LEU A 82 -2.84 2.23 -0.71
N THR A 83 -2.64 3.55 -0.60
CA THR A 83 -2.96 4.32 0.60
C THR A 83 -4.46 4.28 0.89
N THR A 84 -5.28 4.43 -0.13
CA THR A 84 -6.74 4.39 0.02
C THR A 84 -7.19 3.02 0.53
N LEU A 85 -6.64 1.94 -0.01
CA LEU A 85 -6.95 0.58 0.47
C LEU A 85 -6.52 0.39 1.91
N TYR A 86 -5.35 0.90 2.28
CA TYR A 86 -4.86 0.84 3.66
C TYR A 86 -5.82 1.58 4.62
N LEU A 87 -6.24 2.78 4.24
CA LEU A 87 -7.17 3.57 5.05
C LEU A 87 -8.54 2.90 5.16
N LEU A 88 -9.01 2.30 4.07
CA LEU A 88 -10.27 1.57 4.07
C LEU A 88 -10.22 0.37 5.01
N LEU A 89 -9.13 -0.39 5.00
CA LEU A 89 -8.95 -1.50 5.92
C LEU A 89 -8.91 -1.04 7.37
N THR A 90 -8.28 0.10 7.64
CA THR A 90 -8.25 0.70 8.97
C THR A 90 -9.66 1.07 9.44
N PHE A 91 -10.45 1.66 8.55
CA PHE A 91 -11.85 1.97 8.86
C PHE A 91 -12.66 0.72 9.16
N LEU A 92 -12.51 -0.32 8.34
CA LEU A 92 -13.24 -1.58 8.53
C LEU A 92 -12.84 -2.29 9.83
N GLU A 93 -11.60 -2.13 10.26
CA GLU A 93 -11.16 -2.64 11.55
C GLU A 93 -11.99 -2.07 12.70
N HIS A 94 -12.33 -0.78 12.62
CA HIS A 94 -13.07 -0.11 13.69
C HIS A 94 -14.58 -0.38 13.67
N VAL A 95 -15.16 -0.59 12.49
CA VAL A 95 -16.62 -0.67 12.33
C VAL A 95 -17.13 -2.05 11.94
N GLY A 96 -16.25 -2.92 11.50
CA GLY A 96 -16.62 -4.27 11.05
C GLY A 96 -16.84 -5.23 12.19
N PRO A 97 -17.58 -6.32 11.94
CA PRO A 97 -17.86 -7.33 12.96
C PRO A 97 -16.63 -8.15 13.35
N GLN A 98 -15.62 -8.21 12.48
CA GLN A 98 -14.36 -8.89 12.76
C GLN A 98 -13.20 -7.94 12.51
N PRO A 99 -12.29 -7.79 13.50
CA PRO A 99 -11.14 -6.92 13.31
C PRO A 99 -10.19 -7.47 12.24
N TYR A 100 -9.73 -6.57 11.37
CA TYR A 100 -8.69 -6.88 10.39
C TYR A 100 -7.49 -5.99 10.72
N ASP A 101 -6.39 -6.58 11.15
CA ASP A 101 -5.22 -5.83 11.60
C ASP A 101 -3.93 -6.19 10.85
N ARG A 102 -4.00 -7.07 9.85
CA ARG A 102 -2.81 -7.56 9.12
C ARG A 102 -2.07 -6.46 8.37
N HIS A 103 -2.78 -5.40 7.98
CA HIS A 103 -2.20 -4.29 7.24
C HIS A 103 -1.41 -3.31 8.13
N LYS A 104 -1.59 -3.36 9.44
CA LYS A 104 -0.95 -2.40 10.35
C LYS A 104 0.56 -2.42 10.22
N GLY A 105 1.15 -1.23 10.10
CA GLY A 105 2.58 -1.09 9.97
C GLY A 105 3.16 -1.50 8.61
N ARG A 106 2.30 -1.85 7.63
CA ARG A 106 2.75 -2.32 6.32
C ARG A 106 2.88 -1.24 5.27
N LEU A 107 2.40 -0.04 5.58
CA LEU A 107 2.53 1.13 4.70
C LEU A 107 3.09 2.29 5.51
N GLN A 108 4.06 2.98 4.96
CA GLN A 108 4.61 4.18 5.57
C GLN A 108 4.99 5.18 4.48
N TYR A 109 4.90 6.46 4.84
CA TYR A 109 5.36 7.55 4.00
C TYR A 109 6.66 8.09 4.57
N GLU A 110 7.66 8.16 3.73
CA GLU A 110 8.92 8.80 4.07
C GLU A 110 8.72 10.31 4.07
N SER A 111 9.27 11.00 5.07
CA SER A 111 9.13 12.44 5.21
C SER A 111 10.50 13.09 5.41
N ARG A 112 10.57 14.41 5.20
CA ARG A 112 11.79 15.16 5.44
C ARG A 112 12.23 15.05 6.89
N ALA A 113 11.30 15.09 7.82
CA ALA A 113 11.59 14.93 9.24
C ALA A 113 12.22 13.57 9.53
N ARG A 114 11.66 12.50 8.95
CA ARG A 114 12.19 11.15 9.09
C ARG A 114 13.58 11.01 8.47
N ALA A 115 13.77 11.54 7.28
CA ALA A 115 15.06 11.52 6.61
C ALA A 115 16.11 12.28 7.41
N SER A 116 15.76 13.45 7.95
CA SER A 116 16.64 14.26 8.78
C SER A 116 17.02 13.55 10.07
N GLU A 117 16.07 12.86 10.70
CA GLU A 117 16.32 12.08 11.90
C GLU A 117 17.26 10.92 11.63
N ALA A 118 17.05 10.21 10.52
CA ALA A 118 17.92 9.10 10.13
C ALA A 118 19.35 9.57 9.88
N LEU A 119 19.53 10.69 9.20
CA LEU A 119 20.85 11.29 8.97
C LEU A 119 21.51 11.69 10.29
N ARG A 120 20.74 12.25 11.21
CA ARG A 120 21.25 12.64 12.52
C ARG A 120 21.74 11.45 13.32
N ARG A 121 20.99 10.34 13.29
CA ARG A 121 21.38 9.09 13.96
C ARG A 121 22.66 8.52 13.39
N VAL A 122 22.83 8.56 12.08
CA VAL A 122 24.05 8.11 11.43
C VAL A 122 25.25 8.94 11.91
N GLY A 123 25.07 10.27 12.04
CA GLY A 123 26.12 11.14 12.52
C GLY A 123 26.48 10.96 13.98
N GLN A 124 25.63 10.31 14.76
CA GLN A 124 25.86 10.06 16.19
C GLN A 124 26.43 8.66 16.46
N ALA A 125 26.51 7.82 15.45
CA ALA A 125 26.96 6.43 15.60
C ALA A 125 28.48 6.33 15.78
#